data_f3e9120616fa05ca7e479a835d4c4ed8
#
_entry.id   f3e9120616fa05ca7e479a835d4c4ed8
#
_cell.length_a   1.000
_cell.length_b   1.000
_cell.length_c   1.000
_cell.angle_alpha   90.00
_cell.angle_beta   90.00
_cell.angle_gamma   90.00
#
_symmetry.space_group_name_H-M   'P 1'
#
loop_
_entity.id
_entity.type
_entity.pdbx_description
1 polymer ?
#
loop_
_entity_poly.entity_id
_entity_poly.type
_entity_poly.pdbx_seq_one_letter_code
_entity_poly.pdbx_strand_id
1 'polypeptide(L)'
;MAKLILLRHFKSQWNLENRFTGWVDVSLMKVDFEIPTLDFDIVYTSPLIRNLHTVLEVFEKKDKYPIFRHFKGKMKNWAHFEELNQNYIPVFVSEALNERHYGKLQGLNKEETMKKYGKKKVHLWRRSYNLVPPGGESLADVVKRATPFYKKYIEKDLRSGKNVLIVASHNSARAIIKYVEKVSDRDIINVEMPFGGLLQYEFNKGIYKLLKNF
;
A
#
# COMPACT_ATOMS: atom_id res chain seq x y z
N MET A 1 13.94 3.02 19.10
CA MET A 1 13.44 3.74 17.91
C MET A 1 12.78 2.71 17.01
N ALA A 2 11.62 3.00 16.44
CA ALA A 2 10.90 2.08 15.56
C ALA A 2 11.22 2.35 14.09
N LYS A 3 10.97 1.38 13.22
CA LYS A 3 11.12 1.52 11.76
C LYS A 3 9.76 1.45 11.09
N LEU A 4 9.51 2.35 10.15
CA LEU A 4 8.44 2.25 9.18
C LEU A 4 9.04 1.79 7.85
N ILE A 5 8.54 0.68 7.33
CA ILE A 5 8.93 0.14 6.03
C ILE A 5 7.69 0.21 5.13
N LEU A 6 7.81 0.90 4.02
CA LEU A 6 6.75 1.03 3.03
C LEU A 6 7.21 0.32 1.75
N LEU A 7 6.50 -0.74 1.37
CA LEU A 7 6.76 -1.56 0.19
C LEU A 7 5.58 -1.43 -0.77
N ARG A 8 5.84 -1.05 -2.02
CA ARG A 8 4.84 -1.16 -3.07
C ARG A 8 4.76 -2.59 -3.57
N HIS A 9 3.54 -3.11 -3.79
CA HIS A 9 3.36 -4.44 -4.37
C HIS A 9 4.17 -4.63 -5.65
N PHE A 10 4.57 -5.87 -5.93
CA PHE A 10 5.26 -6.24 -7.16
C PHE A 10 4.36 -6.12 -8.38
N LYS A 11 4.94 -6.27 -9.56
CA LYS A 11 4.24 -6.08 -10.84
C LYS A 11 3.14 -7.13 -11.02
N SER A 12 1.91 -6.68 -11.28
CA SER A 12 0.78 -7.55 -11.59
C SER A 12 0.60 -7.71 -13.11
N GLN A 13 -0.21 -8.70 -13.51
CA GLN A 13 -0.50 -8.95 -14.92
C GLN A 13 -1.05 -7.69 -15.64
N TRP A 14 -2.00 -6.97 -15.05
CA TRP A 14 -2.54 -5.75 -15.65
C TRP A 14 -1.59 -4.56 -15.64
N ASN A 15 -0.56 -4.59 -14.79
CA ASN A 15 0.51 -3.60 -14.89
C ASN A 15 1.38 -3.85 -16.13
N LEU A 16 1.64 -5.11 -16.49
CA LEU A 16 2.31 -5.47 -17.73
C LEU A 16 1.49 -5.08 -18.96
N GLU A 17 0.19 -5.36 -18.93
CA GLU A 17 -0.75 -5.03 -20.01
C GLU A 17 -1.10 -3.52 -20.10
N ASN A 18 -0.50 -2.68 -19.26
CA ASN A 18 -0.75 -1.24 -19.18
C ASN A 18 -2.22 -0.88 -18.98
N ARG A 19 -2.95 -1.63 -18.13
CA ARG A 19 -4.35 -1.38 -17.79
C ARG A 19 -4.51 -0.59 -16.49
N PHE A 20 -5.66 0.08 -16.33
CA PHE A 20 -6.10 0.64 -15.06
C PHE A 20 -6.58 -0.49 -14.14
N THR A 21 -5.91 -0.74 -13.04
CA THR A 21 -6.26 -1.84 -12.13
C THR A 21 -7.26 -1.42 -11.06
N GLY A 22 -6.95 -0.36 -10.31
CA GLY A 22 -7.83 0.09 -9.22
C GLY A 22 -8.10 -0.98 -8.17
N TRP A 23 -9.36 -1.29 -7.92
CA TRP A 23 -9.80 -2.29 -6.95
C TRP A 23 -10.07 -3.67 -7.55
N VAL A 24 -9.82 -3.85 -8.83
CA VAL A 24 -9.94 -5.18 -9.44
C VAL A 24 -8.83 -6.08 -8.92
N ASP A 25 -9.18 -7.29 -8.53
CA ASP A 25 -8.23 -8.30 -8.07
C ASP A 25 -7.51 -8.92 -9.26
N VAL A 26 -6.22 -8.63 -9.34
CA VAL A 26 -5.32 -9.13 -10.37
C VAL A 26 -4.06 -9.65 -9.70
N SER A 27 -3.71 -10.89 -9.99
CA SER A 27 -2.53 -11.56 -9.45
C SER A 27 -1.23 -10.88 -9.84
N LEU A 28 -0.17 -11.11 -9.06
CA LEU A 28 1.19 -10.80 -9.44
C LEU A 28 1.60 -11.61 -10.67
N MET A 29 2.59 -11.11 -11.39
CA MET A 29 3.29 -11.92 -12.38
C MET A 29 4.06 -13.03 -11.68
N LYS A 30 4.16 -14.19 -12.33
CA LYS A 30 4.99 -15.31 -11.86
C LYS A 30 6.44 -15.04 -12.27
N VAL A 31 7.17 -14.34 -11.44
CA VAL A 31 8.60 -14.04 -11.60
C VAL A 31 9.25 -14.06 -10.22
N ASP A 32 10.52 -14.39 -10.16
CA ASP A 32 11.28 -14.30 -8.92
C ASP A 32 11.49 -12.83 -8.55
N PHE A 33 11.16 -12.49 -7.32
CA PHE A 33 11.35 -11.16 -6.78
C PHE A 33 12.57 -11.13 -5.86
N GLU A 34 13.47 -10.20 -6.13
CA GLU A 34 14.54 -9.90 -5.17
C GLU A 34 13.98 -9.05 -4.04
N ILE A 35 13.84 -9.68 -2.86
CA ILE A 35 13.34 -9.02 -1.67
C ILE A 35 14.48 -8.96 -0.66
N PRO A 36 14.88 -7.75 -0.19
CA PRO A 36 15.86 -7.64 0.87
C PRO A 36 15.30 -8.22 2.18
N THR A 37 16.18 -8.65 3.06
CA THR A 37 15.78 -9.04 4.41
C THR A 37 15.21 -7.82 5.14
N LEU A 38 13.94 -7.90 5.53
CA LEU A 38 13.21 -6.84 6.22
C LEU A 38 12.99 -7.23 7.68
N ASP A 39 13.25 -6.31 8.60
CA ASP A 39 13.03 -6.49 10.03
C ASP A 39 11.76 -5.75 10.45
N PHE A 40 10.68 -6.50 10.78
CA PHE A 40 9.40 -5.96 11.19
C PHE A 40 8.67 -6.91 12.17
N ASP A 41 7.83 -6.31 13.02
CA ASP A 41 7.04 -7.00 14.05
C ASP A 41 5.56 -7.13 13.65
N ILE A 42 5.10 -6.33 12.69
CA ILE A 42 3.69 -6.24 12.28
C ILE A 42 3.59 -5.77 10.84
N VAL A 43 2.57 -6.26 10.15
CA VAL A 43 2.29 -5.89 8.75
C VAL A 43 0.90 -5.27 8.63
N TYR A 44 0.80 -4.22 7.82
CA TYR A 44 -0.46 -3.63 7.37
C TYR A 44 -0.56 -3.69 5.85
N THR A 45 -1.71 -4.11 5.33
CA THR A 45 -1.90 -4.23 3.88
C THR A 45 -3.37 -4.02 3.50
N SER A 46 -3.66 -3.99 2.20
CA SER A 46 -5.02 -3.98 1.67
C SER A 46 -5.50 -5.38 1.32
N PRO A 47 -6.83 -5.63 1.17
CA PRO A 47 -7.36 -6.92 0.75
C PRO A 47 -7.07 -7.28 -0.73
N LEU A 48 -6.53 -6.35 -1.51
CA LEU A 48 -6.24 -6.59 -2.93
C LEU A 48 -5.19 -7.69 -3.08
N ILE A 49 -5.50 -8.72 -3.89
CA ILE A 49 -4.71 -9.94 -3.99
C ILE A 49 -3.22 -9.71 -4.28
N ARG A 50 -2.88 -8.72 -5.11
CA ARG A 50 -1.49 -8.36 -5.41
C ARG A 50 -0.71 -7.87 -4.19
N ASN A 51 -1.39 -7.19 -3.24
CA ASN A 51 -0.76 -6.77 -1.99
C ASN A 51 -0.61 -7.96 -1.04
N LEU A 52 -1.62 -8.84 -0.94
CA LEU A 52 -1.57 -10.06 -0.14
C LEU A 52 -0.48 -11.01 -0.64
N HIS A 53 -0.38 -11.23 -1.94
CA HIS A 53 0.70 -12.05 -2.52
C HIS A 53 2.07 -11.43 -2.25
N THR A 54 2.22 -10.09 -2.35
CA THR A 54 3.49 -9.44 -1.99
C THR A 54 3.85 -9.65 -0.52
N VAL A 55 2.86 -9.67 0.39
CA VAL A 55 3.10 -10.02 1.79
C VAL A 55 3.62 -11.46 1.90
N LEU A 56 2.98 -12.42 1.24
CA LEU A 56 3.40 -13.83 1.28
C LEU A 56 4.83 -14.01 0.75
N GLU A 57 5.17 -13.39 -0.38
CA GLU A 57 6.54 -13.38 -0.94
C GLU A 57 7.59 -12.85 0.06
N VAL A 58 7.25 -11.79 0.81
CA VAL A 58 8.15 -11.28 1.87
C VAL A 58 8.33 -12.32 2.99
N PHE A 59 7.31 -13.11 3.30
CA PHE A 59 7.38 -14.13 4.34
C PHE A 59 8.13 -15.39 3.92
N GLU A 60 8.23 -15.71 2.63
CA GLU A 60 9.01 -16.86 2.14
C GLU A 60 10.49 -16.84 2.57
N LYS A 61 11.02 -15.64 2.86
CA LYS A 61 12.40 -15.43 3.33
C LYS A 61 12.51 -15.25 4.85
N LYS A 62 11.49 -15.67 5.61
CA LYS A 62 11.44 -15.53 7.07
C LYS A 62 11.16 -16.86 7.77
N ASP A 63 11.74 -17.00 8.97
CA ASP A 63 11.46 -18.14 9.86
C ASP A 63 10.14 -18.00 10.63
N LYS A 64 9.32 -16.99 10.26
CA LYS A 64 8.02 -16.71 10.89
C LYS A 64 6.92 -16.72 9.85
N TYR A 65 5.69 -17.06 10.28
CA TYR A 65 4.53 -17.17 9.42
C TYR A 65 3.60 -15.96 9.57
N PRO A 66 2.89 -15.52 8.50
CA PRO A 66 1.88 -14.47 8.60
C PRO A 66 0.62 -15.02 9.30
N ILE A 67 0.09 -14.28 10.29
CA ILE A 67 -1.23 -14.53 10.82
C ILE A 67 -2.16 -13.36 10.52
N PHE A 68 -3.19 -13.60 9.70
CA PHE A 68 -4.12 -12.55 9.30
C PHE A 68 -5.06 -12.18 10.45
N ARG A 69 -5.15 -10.89 10.74
CA ARG A 69 -5.96 -10.29 11.80
C ARG A 69 -7.05 -9.40 11.22
N HIS A 70 -8.19 -9.40 11.86
CA HIS A 70 -9.39 -8.68 11.44
C HIS A 70 -9.70 -7.53 12.38
N PHE A 71 -10.12 -6.37 11.85
CA PHE A 71 -10.52 -5.22 12.64
C PHE A 71 -11.97 -5.30 13.14
N LYS A 72 -12.81 -6.11 12.49
CA LYS A 72 -14.26 -6.20 12.71
C LYS A 72 -14.74 -7.67 12.65
N GLY A 73 -15.99 -7.85 13.04
CA GLY A 73 -16.66 -9.16 13.02
C GLY A 73 -16.13 -10.12 14.08
N LYS A 74 -16.69 -11.33 14.08
CA LYS A 74 -16.33 -12.38 15.04
C LYS A 74 -14.84 -12.78 14.93
N MET A 75 -14.29 -12.79 13.73
CA MET A 75 -12.90 -13.11 13.47
C MET A 75 -11.90 -12.16 14.15
N LYS A 76 -12.32 -10.95 14.55
CA LYS A 76 -11.46 -10.05 15.33
C LYS A 76 -11.01 -10.70 16.65
N ASN A 77 -11.91 -11.41 17.33
CA ASN A 77 -11.64 -12.01 18.64
C ASN A 77 -11.34 -13.51 18.53
N TRP A 78 -12.03 -14.22 17.63
CA TRP A 78 -11.94 -15.68 17.53
C TRP A 78 -10.72 -16.17 16.76
N ALA A 79 -10.14 -15.34 15.88
CA ALA A 79 -8.89 -15.64 15.19
C ALA A 79 -7.63 -15.35 16.04
N HIS A 80 -7.80 -15.12 17.35
CA HIS A 80 -6.68 -14.85 18.24
C HIS A 80 -6.48 -16.03 19.20
N PHE A 81 -5.29 -16.61 19.16
CA PHE A 81 -4.87 -17.68 20.07
C PHE A 81 -3.47 -17.35 20.58
N GLU A 82 -3.31 -17.12 21.88
CA GLU A 82 -2.08 -16.59 22.48
C GLU A 82 -0.87 -17.52 22.32
N GLU A 83 -1.07 -18.81 22.38
CA GLU A 83 -0.02 -19.83 22.26
C GLU A 83 0.67 -19.84 20.88
N LEU A 84 0.01 -19.27 19.85
CA LEU A 84 0.57 -19.19 18.49
C LEU A 84 1.53 -18.00 18.30
N ASN A 85 1.69 -17.13 19.28
CA ASN A 85 2.35 -15.83 19.07
C ASN A 85 3.87 -15.90 18.83
N GLN A 86 4.55 -16.98 19.22
CA GLN A 86 6.02 -17.02 19.18
C GLN A 86 6.60 -17.08 17.75
N ASN A 87 5.90 -17.78 16.82
CA ASN A 87 6.37 -18.00 15.45
C ASN A 87 5.57 -17.25 14.40
N TYR A 88 4.77 -16.27 14.79
CA TYR A 88 3.87 -15.55 13.89
C TYR A 88 4.08 -14.04 13.93
N ILE A 89 3.87 -13.42 12.78
CA ILE A 89 3.80 -11.96 12.67
C ILE A 89 2.37 -11.58 12.26
N PRO A 90 1.68 -10.71 12.99
CA PRO A 90 0.33 -10.30 12.66
C PRO A 90 0.29 -9.45 11.38
N VAL A 91 -0.65 -9.79 10.49
CA VAL A 91 -0.93 -9.08 9.24
C VAL A 91 -2.34 -8.51 9.31
N PHE A 92 -2.46 -7.20 9.38
CA PHE A 92 -3.74 -6.48 9.40
C PHE A 92 -4.15 -6.03 8.01
N VAL A 93 -5.34 -6.44 7.59
CA VAL A 93 -5.90 -6.15 6.27
C VAL A 93 -6.98 -5.07 6.38
N SER A 94 -6.86 -3.99 5.58
CA SER A 94 -7.82 -2.89 5.59
C SER A 94 -8.03 -2.26 4.22
N GLU A 95 -9.30 -2.05 3.83
CA GLU A 95 -9.67 -1.31 2.62
C GLU A 95 -9.19 0.16 2.66
N ALA A 96 -8.91 0.71 3.84
CA ALA A 96 -8.31 2.04 3.95
C ALA A 96 -6.96 2.15 3.22
N LEU A 97 -6.27 1.02 2.98
CA LEU A 97 -5.02 0.93 2.24
C LEU A 97 -5.19 0.47 0.78
N ASN A 98 -6.43 0.37 0.28
CA ASN A 98 -6.68 0.04 -1.12
C ASN A 98 -6.03 1.05 -2.06
N GLU A 99 -5.73 0.58 -3.27
CA GLU A 99 -5.40 1.46 -4.40
C GLU A 99 -6.52 2.46 -4.64
N ARG A 100 -6.24 3.56 -5.32
CA ARG A 100 -7.26 4.48 -5.81
C ARG A 100 -8.22 3.75 -6.74
N HIS A 101 -9.53 3.90 -6.49
CA HIS A 101 -10.56 3.36 -7.37
C HIS A 101 -10.62 4.17 -8.67
N TYR A 102 -10.48 3.51 -9.81
CA TYR A 102 -10.48 4.17 -11.11
C TYR A 102 -11.87 4.21 -11.79
N GLY A 103 -12.92 3.75 -11.10
CA GLY A 103 -14.29 3.78 -11.60
C GLY A 103 -14.44 3.06 -12.93
N LYS A 104 -15.07 3.74 -13.90
CA LYS A 104 -15.33 3.22 -15.25
C LYS A 104 -14.06 3.01 -16.09
N LEU A 105 -12.89 3.41 -15.60
CA LEU A 105 -11.63 3.18 -16.31
C LEU A 105 -11.01 1.83 -15.95
N GLN A 106 -11.44 1.15 -14.89
CA GLN A 106 -10.89 -0.14 -14.47
C GLN A 106 -10.99 -1.17 -15.61
N GLY A 107 -9.88 -1.89 -15.86
CA GLY A 107 -9.76 -2.85 -16.96
C GLY A 107 -9.38 -2.25 -18.32
N LEU A 108 -9.58 -0.95 -18.53
CA LEU A 108 -9.23 -0.32 -19.81
C LEU A 108 -7.71 -0.19 -19.97
N ASN A 109 -7.23 -0.40 -21.19
CA ASN A 109 -5.85 -0.10 -21.54
C ASN A 109 -5.63 1.43 -21.52
N LYS A 110 -4.51 1.87 -20.94
CA LYS A 110 -4.26 3.31 -20.72
C LYS A 110 -4.04 4.07 -22.03
N GLU A 111 -3.38 3.44 -23.03
CA GLU A 111 -3.14 4.08 -24.33
C GLU A 111 -4.43 4.22 -25.14
N GLU A 112 -5.25 3.16 -25.19
CA GLU A 112 -6.56 3.20 -25.84
C GLU A 112 -7.48 4.23 -25.16
N THR A 113 -7.43 4.31 -23.82
CA THR A 113 -8.16 5.32 -23.05
C THR A 113 -7.70 6.73 -23.42
N MET A 114 -6.37 6.94 -23.60
CA MET A 114 -5.84 8.23 -24.04
C MET A 114 -6.26 8.58 -25.47
N LYS A 115 -6.35 7.60 -26.37
CA LYS A 115 -6.90 7.81 -27.73
C LYS A 115 -8.36 8.21 -27.68
N LYS A 116 -9.16 7.56 -26.83
CA LYS A 116 -10.62 7.78 -26.72
C LYS A 116 -11.00 9.09 -26.03
N TYR A 117 -10.35 9.43 -24.92
CA TYR A 117 -10.73 10.57 -24.05
C TYR A 117 -9.77 11.76 -24.14
N GLY A 118 -8.68 11.63 -24.89
CA GLY A 118 -7.63 12.63 -25.02
C GLY A 118 -6.52 12.49 -23.96
N LYS A 119 -5.25 12.61 -24.39
CA LYS A 119 -4.08 12.46 -23.51
C LYS A 119 -4.11 13.37 -22.28
N LYS A 120 -4.44 14.65 -22.46
CA LYS A 120 -4.48 15.66 -21.39
C LYS A 120 -5.49 15.27 -20.29
N LYS A 121 -6.71 14.87 -20.69
CA LYS A 121 -7.78 14.50 -19.75
C LYS A 121 -7.41 13.24 -18.95
N VAL A 122 -6.91 12.21 -19.62
CA VAL A 122 -6.49 10.96 -18.96
C VAL A 122 -5.28 11.21 -18.05
N HIS A 123 -4.35 12.06 -18.46
CA HIS A 123 -3.23 12.48 -17.61
C HIS A 123 -3.71 13.14 -16.33
N LEU A 124 -4.66 14.08 -16.43
CA LEU A 124 -5.25 14.74 -15.27
C LEU A 124 -5.97 13.76 -14.33
N TRP A 125 -6.74 12.80 -14.85
CA TRP A 125 -7.34 11.73 -14.04
C TRP A 125 -6.29 10.86 -13.33
N ARG A 126 -5.13 10.67 -13.91
CA ARG A 126 -4.06 9.84 -13.34
C ARG A 126 -3.21 10.58 -12.32
N ARG A 127 -2.96 11.87 -12.52
CA ARG A 127 -1.91 12.63 -11.83
C ARG A 127 -2.43 13.75 -10.95
N SER A 128 -3.62 14.30 -11.19
CA SER A 128 -4.16 15.35 -10.34
C SER A 128 -4.45 14.87 -8.92
N TYR A 129 -4.30 15.77 -7.95
CA TYR A 129 -4.65 15.53 -6.55
C TYR A 129 -6.17 15.44 -6.36
N ASN A 130 -6.95 16.37 -6.96
CA ASN A 130 -8.38 16.51 -6.73
C ASN A 130 -9.29 15.94 -7.84
N LEU A 131 -8.78 15.74 -9.07
CA LEU A 131 -9.62 15.30 -10.17
C LEU A 131 -9.97 13.81 -10.07
N VAL A 132 -11.25 13.52 -10.26
CA VAL A 132 -11.84 12.19 -10.13
C VAL A 132 -12.08 11.58 -11.52
N PRO A 133 -11.62 10.37 -11.81
CA PRO A 133 -12.07 9.63 -12.98
C PRO A 133 -13.56 9.25 -12.83
N PRO A 134 -14.31 9.04 -13.92
CA PRO A 134 -15.74 8.77 -13.85
C PRO A 134 -16.10 7.62 -12.93
N GLY A 135 -16.80 7.90 -11.82
CA GLY A 135 -17.19 6.93 -10.81
C GLY A 135 -16.03 6.36 -9.94
N GLY A 136 -14.90 7.05 -9.91
CA GLY A 136 -13.73 6.63 -9.14
C GLY A 136 -13.39 7.55 -7.96
N GLU A 137 -12.13 7.52 -7.54
CA GLU A 137 -11.55 8.34 -6.48
C GLU A 137 -10.52 9.31 -7.03
N SER A 138 -10.39 10.49 -6.41
CA SER A 138 -9.21 11.34 -6.50
C SER A 138 -8.08 10.82 -5.59
N LEU A 139 -6.88 11.38 -5.70
CA LEU A 139 -5.82 11.12 -4.72
C LEU A 139 -6.19 11.70 -3.34
N ALA A 140 -6.90 12.82 -3.30
CA ALA A 140 -7.41 13.42 -2.07
C ALA A 140 -8.36 12.46 -1.32
N ASP A 141 -9.22 11.71 -2.01
CA ASP A 141 -10.10 10.71 -1.39
C ASP A 141 -9.28 9.56 -0.78
N VAL A 142 -8.23 9.12 -1.47
CA VAL A 142 -7.31 8.11 -0.91
C VAL A 142 -6.62 8.63 0.35
N VAL A 143 -6.13 9.87 0.35
CA VAL A 143 -5.53 10.51 1.54
C VAL A 143 -6.54 10.60 2.68
N LYS A 144 -7.79 10.99 2.37
CA LYS A 144 -8.88 11.11 3.36
C LYS A 144 -9.21 9.79 4.08
N ARG A 145 -9.07 8.63 3.42
CA ARG A 145 -9.29 7.33 4.06
C ARG A 145 -8.02 6.70 4.66
N ALA A 146 -6.87 6.86 4.00
CA ALA A 146 -5.64 6.22 4.43
C ALA A 146 -4.99 6.91 5.64
N THR A 147 -4.99 8.25 5.67
CA THR A 147 -4.31 9.00 6.76
C THR A 147 -4.93 8.81 8.14
N PRO A 148 -6.26 8.86 8.33
CA PRO A 148 -6.86 8.56 9.63
C PRO A 148 -6.59 7.12 10.10
N PHE A 149 -6.62 6.15 9.17
CA PHE A 149 -6.29 4.77 9.46
C PHE A 149 -4.82 4.64 9.91
N TYR A 150 -3.90 5.27 9.18
CA TYR A 150 -2.49 5.29 9.52
C TYR A 150 -2.25 5.83 10.94
N LYS A 151 -2.81 6.99 11.26
CA LYS A 151 -2.68 7.62 12.58
C LYS A 151 -3.23 6.75 13.70
N LYS A 152 -4.39 6.14 13.46
CA LYS A 152 -5.10 5.37 14.49
C LYS A 152 -4.42 4.05 14.84
N TYR A 153 -3.86 3.35 13.85
CA TYR A 153 -3.36 2.00 14.01
C TYR A 153 -1.84 1.91 13.81
N ILE A 154 -1.34 2.38 12.69
CA ILE A 154 0.05 2.20 12.28
C ILE A 154 0.98 3.07 13.13
N GLU A 155 0.67 4.36 13.25
CA GLU A 155 1.49 5.26 14.07
C GLU A 155 1.42 4.88 15.55
N LYS A 156 0.30 4.31 16.04
CA LYS A 156 0.21 3.77 17.40
C LYS A 156 1.21 2.64 17.63
N ASP A 157 1.34 1.71 16.67
CA ASP A 157 2.31 0.62 16.80
C ASP A 157 3.75 1.12 16.72
N LEU A 158 4.04 2.08 15.82
CA LEU A 158 5.35 2.75 15.79
C LEU A 158 5.68 3.44 17.12
N ARG A 159 4.70 4.10 17.75
CA ARG A 159 4.86 4.73 19.08
C ARG A 159 5.08 3.71 20.19
N SER A 160 4.59 2.49 20.07
CA SER A 160 4.86 1.39 20.99
C SER A 160 6.21 0.71 20.77
N GLY A 161 7.01 1.20 19.80
CA GLY A 161 8.36 0.69 19.53
C GLY A 161 8.43 -0.43 18.49
N LYS A 162 7.30 -0.81 17.87
CA LYS A 162 7.27 -1.89 16.86
C LYS A 162 7.80 -1.39 15.50
N ASN A 163 8.55 -2.23 14.84
CA ASN A 163 8.88 -2.06 13.43
C ASN A 163 7.67 -2.47 12.57
N VAL A 164 7.22 -1.58 11.71
CA VAL A 164 6.00 -1.77 10.92
C VAL A 164 6.32 -1.88 9.45
N LEU A 165 5.87 -2.96 8.80
CA LEU A 165 5.82 -3.09 7.34
C LEU A 165 4.44 -2.71 6.83
N ILE A 166 4.38 -1.84 5.82
CA ILE A 166 3.18 -1.57 5.04
C ILE A 166 3.41 -2.07 3.62
N VAL A 167 2.57 -3.02 3.17
CA VAL A 167 2.52 -3.40 1.77
C VAL A 167 1.33 -2.71 1.12
N ALA A 168 1.59 -1.82 0.18
CA ALA A 168 0.61 -0.91 -0.38
C ALA A 168 0.64 -0.83 -1.91
N SER A 169 -0.43 -0.27 -2.47
CA SER A 169 -0.49 0.10 -3.88
C SER A 169 0.02 1.53 -4.09
N HIS A 170 0.23 1.94 -5.34
CA HIS A 170 0.90 3.21 -5.67
C HIS A 170 0.25 4.44 -5.01
N ASN A 171 -1.08 4.60 -5.13
CA ASN A 171 -1.73 5.80 -4.59
C ASN A 171 -1.93 5.74 -3.06
N SER A 172 -2.11 4.55 -2.47
CA SER A 172 -2.13 4.42 -1.01
C SER A 172 -0.75 4.64 -0.41
N ALA A 173 0.34 4.19 -1.06
CA ALA A 173 1.70 4.52 -0.66
C ALA A 173 1.94 6.04 -0.70
N ARG A 174 1.53 6.71 -1.79
CA ARG A 174 1.63 8.17 -1.91
C ARG A 174 0.87 8.92 -0.82
N ALA A 175 -0.31 8.43 -0.43
CA ALA A 175 -1.07 9.02 0.68
C ALA A 175 -0.30 8.93 2.02
N ILE A 176 0.41 7.82 2.25
CA ILE A 176 1.26 7.63 3.43
C ILE A 176 2.50 8.52 3.35
N ILE A 177 3.20 8.54 2.21
CA ILE A 177 4.38 9.41 1.97
C ILE A 177 3.99 10.88 2.20
N LYS A 178 2.84 11.31 1.67
CA LYS A 178 2.33 12.67 1.87
C LYS A 178 2.23 13.04 3.35
N TYR A 179 1.74 12.14 4.18
CA TYR A 179 1.62 12.36 5.62
C TYR A 179 2.98 12.34 6.31
N VAL A 180 3.80 11.33 6.03
CA VAL A 180 5.10 11.09 6.67
C VAL A 180 6.12 12.19 6.35
N GLU A 181 6.20 12.57 5.08
CA GLU A 181 7.16 13.58 4.58
C GLU A 181 6.58 14.99 4.49
N LYS A 182 5.31 15.18 4.89
CA LYS A 182 4.58 16.46 4.82
C LYS A 182 4.57 17.08 3.42
N VAL A 183 4.48 16.22 2.39
CA VAL A 183 4.46 16.66 0.98
C VAL A 183 3.21 17.49 0.70
N SER A 184 3.35 18.60 -0.01
CA SER A 184 2.23 19.48 -0.39
C SER A 184 1.26 18.79 -1.37
N ASP A 185 0.03 19.31 -1.52
CA ASP A 185 -0.95 18.86 -2.51
C ASP A 185 -0.44 19.04 -3.94
N ARG A 186 0.38 20.06 -4.16
CA ARG A 186 1.02 20.35 -5.45
C ARG A 186 2.12 19.34 -5.77
N ASP A 187 2.94 18.99 -4.80
CA ASP A 187 4.16 18.22 -5.04
C ASP A 187 3.90 16.71 -5.03
N ILE A 188 2.84 16.24 -4.33
CA ILE A 188 2.49 14.83 -4.24
C ILE A 188 2.22 14.18 -5.61
N ILE A 189 1.82 14.97 -6.61
CA ILE A 189 1.59 14.48 -7.96
C ILE A 189 2.87 13.97 -8.64
N ASN A 190 4.03 14.45 -8.20
CA ASN A 190 5.35 14.08 -8.73
C ASN A 190 6.01 12.92 -7.94
N VAL A 191 5.45 12.54 -6.79
CA VAL A 191 5.99 11.41 -6.02
C VAL A 191 5.69 10.11 -6.74
N GLU A 192 6.72 9.37 -7.05
CA GLU A 192 6.66 8.06 -7.69
C GLU A 192 7.24 6.99 -6.76
N MET A 193 6.69 5.80 -6.84
CA MET A 193 7.19 4.62 -6.16
C MET A 193 7.13 3.46 -7.16
N PRO A 194 8.26 2.89 -7.61
CA PRO A 194 8.29 1.79 -8.57
C PRO A 194 7.65 0.52 -7.99
N PHE A 195 7.33 -0.47 -8.83
CA PHE A 195 6.88 -1.79 -8.37
C PHE A 195 8.01 -2.46 -7.60
N GLY A 196 7.69 -3.01 -6.43
CA GLY A 196 8.70 -3.54 -5.51
C GLY A 196 9.55 -2.47 -4.83
N GLY A 197 9.30 -1.18 -5.13
CA GLY A 197 10.01 -0.08 -4.48
C GLY A 197 9.78 -0.07 -2.99
N LEU A 198 10.83 0.27 -2.24
CA LEU A 198 10.86 0.20 -0.79
C LEU A 198 11.43 1.49 -0.21
N LEU A 199 10.68 2.08 0.73
CA LEU A 199 11.12 3.20 1.54
C LEU A 199 11.23 2.75 3.00
N GLN A 200 12.31 3.09 3.67
CA GLN A 200 12.49 2.81 5.08
C GLN A 200 12.74 4.10 5.84
N TYR A 201 11.94 4.33 6.88
CA TYR A 201 12.06 5.48 7.77
C TYR A 201 12.37 5.01 9.19
N GLU A 202 13.21 5.78 9.86
CA GLU A 202 13.31 5.78 11.32
C GLU A 202 12.19 6.65 11.89
N PHE A 203 11.49 6.13 12.90
CA PHE A 203 10.44 6.85 13.62
C PHE A 203 10.87 7.14 15.05
N ASN A 204 10.82 8.42 15.43
CA ASN A 204 11.06 8.86 16.80
C ASN A 204 10.07 9.97 17.18
N LYS A 205 9.19 9.68 18.14
CA LYS A 205 8.22 10.66 18.73
C LYS A 205 7.43 11.47 17.69
N GLY A 206 7.01 10.86 16.59
CA GLY A 206 6.25 11.51 15.51
C GLY A 206 7.10 12.16 14.42
N ILE A 207 8.41 12.04 14.50
CA ILE A 207 9.34 12.50 13.47
C ILE A 207 9.79 11.28 12.65
N TYR A 208 9.75 11.41 11.34
CA TYR A 208 10.20 10.41 10.38
C TYR A 208 11.47 10.88 9.70
N LYS A 209 12.49 10.04 9.69
CA LYS A 209 13.74 10.28 8.97
C LYS A 209 13.93 9.18 7.93
N LEU A 210 13.98 9.54 6.66
CA LEU A 210 14.23 8.58 5.57
C LEU A 210 15.64 8.01 5.72
N LEU A 211 15.72 6.67 5.76
CA LEU A 211 16.98 5.94 5.88
C LEU A 211 17.42 5.35 4.53
N LYS A 212 16.46 4.75 3.80
CA LYS A 212 16.72 4.03 2.55
C LYS A 212 15.59 4.23 1.55
N ASN A 213 15.95 4.30 0.28
CA ASN A 213 15.06 4.33 -0.88
C ASN A 213 15.63 3.35 -1.93
N PHE A 214 14.90 2.26 -2.23
CA PHE A 214 15.29 1.22 -3.19
C PHE A 214 14.29 1.12 -4.33
#